data_0d2975e1c18416739b21c435a7cbf48a
#
_entry.id   0d2975e1c18416739b21c435a7cbf48a
#
_cell.length_a   1.000
_cell.length_b   1.000
_cell.length_c   1.000
_cell.angle_alpha   90.00
_cell.angle_beta   90.00
_cell.angle_gamma   90.00
#
_symmetry.space_group_name_H-M   'P 1'
#
loop_
_entity.id
_entity.type
_entity.pdbx_description
1 polymer ?
#
loop_
_entity_poly.entity_id
_entity_poly.type
_entity_poly.pdbx_seq_one_letter_code
_entity_poly.pdbx_strand_id
1 'polypeptide(L)'
;MKTDPDHFEVLRRIQKKPNSSQRELAEELGFSLGKLNYCLKALQHKGLVKIRNFQKNPNKINYIYVLTPKGLAEKTKLTVNFMKRKMKEYE
;
A
#
# COMPACT_ATOMS: atom_id res chain seq x y z
N MET A 1 10.78 11.37 -10.26
CA MET A 1 10.85 11.14 -8.82
C MET A 1 10.81 9.64 -8.54
N LYS A 2 11.79 9.13 -7.85
CA LYS A 2 11.84 7.70 -7.55
C LYS A 2 10.87 7.37 -6.42
N THR A 3 9.98 6.40 -6.65
CA THR A 3 9.10 5.92 -5.61
C THR A 3 9.91 5.03 -4.66
N ASP A 4 9.75 5.27 -3.37
CA ASP A 4 10.38 4.47 -2.33
C ASP A 4 9.91 3.01 -2.48
N PRO A 5 10.83 2.02 -2.47
CA PRO A 5 10.44 0.60 -2.52
C PRO A 5 9.46 0.20 -1.42
N ASP A 6 9.57 0.80 -0.25
CA ASP A 6 8.64 0.53 0.86
C ASP A 6 7.22 0.97 0.52
N HIS A 7 7.07 2.11 -0.18
CA HIS A 7 5.77 2.59 -0.63
C HIS A 7 5.14 1.62 -1.63
N PHE A 8 5.94 1.09 -2.55
CA PHE A 8 5.47 0.10 -3.52
C PHE A 8 4.98 -1.16 -2.82
N GLU A 9 5.71 -1.66 -1.82
CA GLU A 9 5.31 -2.85 -1.07
C GLU A 9 4.01 -2.63 -0.31
N VAL A 10 3.80 -1.44 0.26
CA VAL A 10 2.56 -1.10 0.94
C VAL A 10 1.39 -1.10 -0.05
N LEU A 11 1.55 -0.45 -1.20
CA LEU A 11 0.51 -0.43 -2.25
C LEU A 11 0.15 -1.85 -2.70
N ARG A 12 1.15 -2.68 -2.92
CA ARG A 12 0.97 -4.06 -3.35
C ARG A 12 0.17 -4.88 -2.34
N ARG A 13 0.49 -4.73 -1.05
CA ARG A 13 -0.20 -5.47 0.02
C ARG A 13 -1.65 -5.02 0.19
N ILE A 14 -1.90 -3.71 0.10
CA ILE A 14 -3.26 -3.18 0.19
C ILE A 14 -4.12 -3.74 -0.94
N GLN A 15 -3.58 -3.81 -2.15
CA GLN A 15 -4.32 -4.38 -3.28
C GLN A 15 -4.59 -5.88 -3.09
N LYS A 16 -3.62 -6.61 -2.57
CA LYS A 16 -3.73 -8.05 -2.38
C LYS A 16 -4.72 -8.41 -1.27
N LYS A 17 -4.76 -7.62 -0.20
CA LYS A 17 -5.67 -7.81 0.93
C LYS A 17 -6.33 -6.49 1.30
N PRO A 18 -7.39 -6.09 0.58
CA PRO A 18 -7.97 -4.74 0.74
C PRO A 18 -8.64 -4.47 2.08
N ASN A 19 -8.95 -5.51 2.86
CA ASN A 19 -9.61 -5.34 4.15
C ASN A 19 -8.67 -5.49 5.33
N SER A 20 -7.36 -5.40 5.11
CA SER A 20 -6.37 -5.55 6.17
C SER A 20 -6.32 -4.29 7.04
N SER A 21 -6.20 -4.49 8.36
CA SER A 21 -5.95 -3.41 9.30
C SER A 21 -4.49 -2.96 9.20
N GLN A 22 -4.18 -1.80 9.82
CA GLN A 22 -2.81 -1.30 9.86
C GLN A 22 -1.88 -2.32 10.52
N ARG A 23 -2.33 -2.94 11.62
CA ARG A 23 -1.52 -3.94 12.33
C ARG A 23 -1.22 -5.16 11.45
N GLU A 24 -2.23 -5.66 10.74
CA GLU A 24 -2.04 -6.79 9.83
C GLU A 24 -1.08 -6.47 8.71
N LEU A 25 -1.20 -5.27 8.13
CA LEU A 25 -0.28 -4.82 7.10
C LEU A 25 1.16 -4.75 7.61
N ALA A 26 1.35 -4.22 8.81
CA ALA A 26 2.68 -4.12 9.42
C ALA A 26 3.30 -5.49 9.64
N GLU A 27 2.52 -6.44 10.16
CA GLU A 27 2.97 -7.81 10.38
C GLU A 27 3.38 -8.49 9.08
N GLU A 28 2.55 -8.38 8.05
CA GLU A 28 2.82 -9.02 6.76
C GLU A 28 4.05 -8.43 6.06
N LEU A 29 4.27 -7.13 6.23
CA LEU A 29 5.41 -6.44 5.62
C LEU A 29 6.69 -6.54 6.44
N GLY A 30 6.58 -6.93 7.71
CA GLY A 30 7.71 -6.91 8.64
C GLY A 30 8.10 -5.49 9.02
N PHE A 31 7.16 -4.55 8.96
CA PHE A 31 7.40 -3.15 9.32
C PHE A 31 6.96 -2.88 10.76
N SER A 32 7.61 -1.92 11.41
CA SER A 32 7.08 -1.37 12.64
C SER A 32 5.81 -0.57 12.34
N LEU A 33 4.94 -0.39 13.33
CA LEU A 33 3.73 0.42 13.16
C LEU A 33 4.07 1.85 12.77
N GLY A 34 5.14 2.41 13.35
CA GLY A 34 5.60 3.76 13.02
C GLY A 34 6.03 3.89 11.56
N LYS A 35 6.81 2.92 11.07
CA LYS A 35 7.25 2.91 9.68
C LYS A 35 6.05 2.80 8.72
N LEU A 36 5.13 1.89 9.02
CA LEU A 36 3.93 1.72 8.19
C LEU A 36 3.08 3.00 8.21
N ASN A 37 2.87 3.59 9.37
CA ASN A 37 2.10 4.82 9.50
C ASN A 37 2.72 5.96 8.66
N TYR A 38 4.03 6.07 8.68
CA TYR A 38 4.76 7.05 7.87
C TYR A 38 4.48 6.83 6.38
N CYS A 39 4.59 5.58 5.92
CA CYS A 39 4.32 5.24 4.52
C CYS A 39 2.87 5.52 4.14
N LEU A 40 1.92 5.14 4.99
CA LEU A 40 0.50 5.35 4.71
C LEU A 40 0.15 6.83 4.61
N LYS A 41 0.69 7.65 5.50
CA LYS A 41 0.46 9.10 5.45
C LYS A 41 1.02 9.71 4.17
N ALA A 42 2.22 9.30 3.76
CA ALA A 42 2.81 9.76 2.51
C ALA A 42 1.96 9.37 1.30
N LEU A 43 1.47 8.12 1.27
CA LEU A 43 0.63 7.64 0.18
C LEU A 43 -0.73 8.33 0.15
N GLN A 44 -1.31 8.60 1.32
CA GLN A 44 -2.56 9.38 1.42
C GLN A 44 -2.35 10.80 0.89
N HIS A 45 -1.25 11.43 1.26
CA HIS A 45 -0.93 12.79 0.82
C HIS A 45 -0.80 12.87 -0.70
N LYS A 46 -0.27 11.81 -1.31
CA LYS A 46 -0.16 11.72 -2.77
C LYS A 46 -1.48 11.34 -3.45
N GLY A 47 -2.52 11.04 -2.69
CA GLY A 47 -3.81 10.62 -3.22
C GLY A 47 -3.84 9.19 -3.76
N LEU A 48 -2.91 8.35 -3.33
CA LEU A 48 -2.79 6.97 -3.82
C LEU A 48 -3.56 5.98 -2.95
N VAL A 49 -3.78 6.33 -1.69
CA VAL A 49 -4.47 5.49 -0.71
C VAL A 49 -5.49 6.35 0.03
N LYS A 50 -6.63 5.78 0.37
CA LYS A 50 -7.62 6.43 1.22
C LYS A 50 -8.03 5.50 2.35
N ILE A 51 -8.49 6.09 3.44
CA ILE A 51 -8.99 5.35 4.60
C ILE A 51 -10.51 5.19 4.43
N ARG A 52 -11.00 3.98 4.69
CA ARG A 52 -12.43 3.69 4.80
C ARG A 52 -12.75 3.24 6.21
N ASN A 53 -13.89 3.69 6.72
CA ASN A 53 -14.41 3.17 7.97
C ASN A 53 -15.12 1.86 7.69
N PHE A 54 -14.79 0.85 8.46
CA PHE A 54 -15.42 -0.45 8.36
C PHE A 54 -16.03 -0.80 9.71
N GLN A 55 -17.34 -0.95 9.75
CA GLN A 55 -18.05 -1.28 10.99
C GLN A 55 -18.46 -2.76 10.95
N LYS A 56 -17.61 -3.60 11.53
CA LYS A 56 -17.84 -5.04 11.62
C LYS A 56 -18.70 -5.39 12.84
N ASN A 57 -18.71 -4.51 13.83
CA ASN A 57 -19.40 -4.67 15.10
C ASN A 57 -19.95 -3.30 15.48
N PRO A 58 -21.22 -3.18 15.98
CA PRO A 58 -21.79 -1.89 16.37
C PRO A 58 -20.92 -1.09 17.33
N ASN A 59 -20.08 -1.75 18.09
CA ASN A 59 -19.24 -1.12 19.11
C ASN A 59 -17.79 -0.88 18.67
N LYS A 60 -17.41 -1.27 17.44
CA LYS A 60 -16.05 -1.12 16.95
C LYS A 60 -16.02 -0.58 15.52
N ILE A 61 -15.43 0.60 15.36
CA ILE A 61 -15.14 1.15 14.04
C ILE A 61 -13.69 0.79 13.74
N ASN A 62 -13.48 -0.01 12.69
CA ASN A 62 -12.16 -0.34 12.21
C ASN A 62 -11.84 0.51 10.99
N TYR A 63 -10.57 0.90 10.85
CA TYR A 63 -10.11 1.64 9.68
C TYR A 63 -9.40 0.68 8.75
N ILE A 64 -9.78 0.68 7.49
CA ILE A 64 -9.11 -0.08 6.45
C ILE A 64 -8.56 0.88 5.39
N TYR A 65 -7.49 0.46 4.74
CA TYR A 65 -6.85 1.25 3.70
C TYR A 65 -7.16 0.63 2.35
N VAL A 66 -7.52 1.46 1.38
CA VAL A 66 -7.82 1.02 0.01
C VAL A 66 -7.08 1.88 -0.98
N LEU A 67 -6.73 1.29 -2.12
CA LEU A 67 -6.12 2.05 -3.21
C LEU A 67 -7.17 2.90 -3.91
N THR A 68 -6.79 4.12 -4.24
CA THR A 68 -7.57 4.97 -5.13
C THR A 68 -7.31 4.51 -6.57
N PRO A 69 -8.13 4.93 -7.56
CA PRO A 69 -7.82 4.67 -8.97
C PRO A 69 -6.41 5.15 -9.34
N LYS A 70 -5.99 6.30 -8.81
CA LYS A 70 -4.64 6.82 -9.01
C LYS A 70 -3.59 5.88 -8.40
N GLY A 71 -3.87 5.35 -7.20
CA GLY A 71 -2.98 4.40 -6.53
C GLY A 71 -2.83 3.10 -7.29
N LEU A 72 -3.91 2.60 -7.86
CA LEU A 72 -3.89 1.39 -8.68
C LEU A 72 -3.06 1.60 -9.94
N ALA A 73 -3.22 2.73 -10.61
CA ALA A 73 -2.45 3.07 -11.80
C ALA A 73 -0.95 3.19 -11.47
N GLU A 74 -0.62 3.85 -10.37
CA GLU A 74 0.76 4.01 -9.92
C GLU A 74 1.40 2.66 -9.58
N LYS A 75 0.68 1.79 -8.88
CA LYS A 75 1.15 0.46 -8.55
C LYS A 75 1.45 -0.36 -9.81
N THR A 76 0.58 -0.29 -10.81
CA THR A 76 0.75 -0.98 -12.09
C THR A 76 1.99 -0.46 -12.82
N LYS A 77 2.17 0.85 -12.87
CA LYS A 77 3.34 1.47 -13.47
C LYS A 77 4.65 1.00 -12.82
N LEU A 78 4.67 0.96 -11.50
CA LEU A 78 5.85 0.51 -10.74
C LEU A 78 6.14 -0.96 -11.01
N THR A 79 5.12 -1.79 -11.10
CA THR A 79 5.26 -3.21 -11.43
C THR A 79 5.87 -3.40 -12.82
N VAL A 80 5.38 -2.67 -13.82
CA VAL A 80 5.91 -2.73 -15.18
C VAL A 80 7.36 -2.31 -15.22
N ASN A 81 7.72 -1.23 -14.53
CA ASN A 81 9.10 -0.75 -14.48
C ASN A 81 10.03 -1.77 -13.82
N PHE A 82 9.56 -2.42 -12.75
CA PHE A 82 10.32 -3.48 -12.08
C PHE A 82 10.57 -4.65 -13.04
N MET A 83 9.56 -5.09 -13.75
CA MET A 83 9.68 -6.19 -14.71
C MET A 83 10.63 -5.85 -15.84
N LYS A 84 10.58 -4.64 -16.36
CA LYS A 84 11.50 -4.18 -17.41
C LYS A 84 12.94 -4.23 -16.95
N ARG A 85 13.23 -3.82 -15.72
CA ARG A 85 14.57 -3.88 -15.15
C ARG A 85 15.06 -5.32 -15.01
N LYS A 86 14.18 -6.22 -14.56
CA LYS A 86 14.52 -7.64 -14.43
C LYS A 86 14.81 -8.26 -15.78
N MET A 87 14.06 -7.94 -16.80
CA MET A 87 14.30 -8.44 -18.15
C MET A 87 15.67 -7.99 -18.68
N LYS A 88 16.05 -6.74 -18.42
CA LYS A 88 17.38 -6.25 -18.80
C LYS A 88 18.52 -7.00 -18.11
N GLU A 89 18.33 -7.39 -16.86
CA GLU A 89 19.36 -8.15 -16.12
C GLU A 89 19.62 -9.52 -16.74
N TYR A 90 18.65 -10.09 -17.45
CA TYR A 90 18.76 -11.41 -18.06
C TYR A 90 19.16 -11.36 -19.55
N GLU A 91 19.29 -10.19 -20.11
CA GLU A 91 19.86 -10.02 -21.45
C GLU A 91 21.40 -9.99 -21.39
#